data_5ea8e1d47f334c7d5bd10991cf1c1dc3
#
_entry.id   5ea8e1d47f334c7d5bd10991cf1c1dc3
#
_cell.length_a   1.000
_cell.length_b   1.000
_cell.length_c   1.000
_cell.angle_alpha   90.00
_cell.angle_beta   90.00
_cell.angle_gamma   90.00
#
_symmetry.space_group_name_H-M   'P 1'
#
loop_
_entity.id
_entity.type
_entity.pdbx_description
1 polymer ?
#
loop_
_entity_poly.entity_id
_entity_poly.type
_entity_poly.pdbx_seq_one_letter_code
_entity_poly.pdbx_strand_id
1 'polypeptide(L)'
;GQLADGSPDGISPDIARYIATRLDVPCKLVTFDRPGQLADAVNENIWDIGNIAFEAERAQTLDFSNPYVLIEANFLFRQDEDFVSNDDVDREAVRIAVSERSAYDLWLTDNFKRAQIVRAPSIKAAHKMFFEKEVNVLASLKPKLLEDMVSHEGLRLIEMPFTAVKQSVGIAKGKPEAVAFLNALITDLARDGWVATQLRHHDVAEKLGIPAL
;
A
#
# COMPACT_ATOMS: atom_id res chain seq x y z
N GLY A 1 7.20 -8.98 -2.27
CA GLY A 1 8.29 -9.97 -2.16
C GLY A 1 9.40 -9.74 -3.17
N GLN A 2 10.38 -10.65 -3.18
CA GLN A 2 11.44 -10.75 -4.18
C GLN A 2 11.60 -12.21 -4.59
N LEU A 3 11.81 -12.44 -5.87
CA LEU A 3 12.18 -13.74 -6.41
C LEU A 3 13.64 -14.07 -6.08
N ALA A 4 14.06 -15.32 -6.34
CA ALA A 4 15.43 -15.79 -6.07
C ALA A 4 16.52 -15.00 -6.84
N ASP A 5 16.18 -14.40 -7.97
CA ASP A 5 17.05 -13.53 -8.78
C ASP A 5 17.05 -12.07 -8.32
N GLY A 6 16.33 -11.75 -7.22
CA GLY A 6 16.20 -10.40 -6.68
C GLY A 6 15.15 -9.52 -7.36
N SER A 7 14.48 -10.01 -8.41
CA SER A 7 13.43 -9.25 -9.07
C SER A 7 12.17 -9.12 -8.17
N PRO A 8 11.39 -8.03 -8.31
CA PRO A 8 10.16 -7.85 -7.55
C PRO A 8 9.14 -8.96 -7.79
N ASP A 9 8.52 -9.44 -6.71
CA ASP A 9 7.50 -10.47 -6.67
C ASP A 9 6.21 -9.96 -6.00
N GLY A 10 5.05 -10.44 -6.48
CA GLY A 10 3.76 -10.07 -5.95
C GLY A 10 2.78 -9.62 -7.04
N ILE A 11 1.52 -9.37 -6.65
CA ILE A 11 0.45 -9.02 -7.59
C ILE A 11 0.74 -7.75 -8.42
N SER A 12 1.40 -6.74 -7.85
CA SER A 12 1.72 -5.50 -8.57
C SER A 12 2.74 -5.72 -9.71
N PRO A 13 3.86 -6.43 -9.49
CA PRO A 13 4.74 -6.87 -10.59
C PRO A 13 4.03 -7.73 -11.64
N ASP A 14 3.13 -8.62 -11.23
CA ASP A 14 2.41 -9.48 -12.17
C ASP A 14 1.44 -8.72 -13.06
N ILE A 15 0.72 -7.72 -12.50
CA ILE A 15 -0.11 -6.79 -13.29
C ILE A 15 0.75 -6.04 -14.30
N ALA A 16 1.92 -5.52 -13.89
CA ALA A 16 2.81 -4.82 -14.81
C ALA A 16 3.28 -5.73 -15.96
N ARG A 17 3.68 -6.96 -15.66
CA ARG A 17 4.05 -7.96 -16.69
C ARG A 17 2.86 -8.33 -17.59
N TYR A 18 1.67 -8.47 -17.01
CA TYR A 18 0.45 -8.77 -17.77
C TYR A 18 0.12 -7.64 -18.76
N ILE A 19 0.17 -6.37 -18.30
CA ILE A 19 -0.04 -5.18 -19.15
C ILE A 19 0.97 -5.17 -20.31
N ALA A 20 2.25 -5.35 -20.02
CA ALA A 20 3.31 -5.36 -21.01
C ALA A 20 3.09 -6.47 -22.06
N THR A 21 2.70 -7.68 -21.62
CA THR A 21 2.37 -8.79 -22.51
C THR A 21 1.16 -8.47 -23.40
N ARG A 22 0.13 -7.83 -22.86
CA ARG A 22 -1.07 -7.42 -23.62
C ARG A 22 -0.78 -6.37 -24.67
N LEU A 23 0.24 -5.54 -24.44
CA LEU A 23 0.69 -4.49 -25.37
C LEU A 23 1.83 -4.93 -26.27
N ASP A 24 2.32 -6.16 -26.14
CA ASP A 24 3.47 -6.71 -26.88
C ASP A 24 4.73 -5.83 -26.74
N VAL A 25 5.01 -5.39 -25.51
CA VAL A 25 6.20 -4.56 -25.18
C VAL A 25 7.03 -5.20 -24.07
N PRO A 26 8.34 -4.89 -24.00
CA PRO A 26 9.18 -5.32 -22.88
C PRO A 26 8.70 -4.74 -21.54
N CYS A 27 8.80 -5.53 -20.46
CA CYS A 27 8.53 -5.08 -19.10
C CYS A 27 9.84 -4.88 -18.34
N LYS A 28 10.11 -3.65 -17.90
CA LYS A 28 11.20 -3.32 -16.98
C LYS A 28 10.61 -2.84 -15.67
N LEU A 29 10.89 -3.54 -14.57
CA LEU A 29 10.43 -3.15 -13.24
C LEU A 29 11.44 -2.19 -12.59
N VAL A 30 10.93 -1.07 -12.06
CA VAL A 30 11.67 -0.09 -11.27
C VAL A 30 11.05 -0.03 -9.88
N THR A 31 11.88 -0.10 -8.84
CA THR A 31 11.42 -0.06 -7.45
C THR A 31 11.78 1.26 -6.77
N PHE A 32 10.93 1.67 -5.84
CA PHE A 32 11.13 2.87 -5.02
C PHE A 32 11.01 2.48 -3.53
N ASP A 33 11.73 3.17 -2.66
CA ASP A 33 11.71 2.91 -1.22
C ASP A 33 10.37 3.26 -0.56
N ARG A 34 9.62 4.18 -1.18
CA ARG A 34 8.31 4.63 -0.70
C ARG A 34 7.41 5.13 -1.83
N PRO A 35 6.06 5.05 -1.64
CA PRO A 35 5.11 5.44 -2.68
C PRO A 35 5.21 6.91 -3.12
N GLY A 36 5.58 7.83 -2.20
CA GLY A 36 5.77 9.23 -2.54
C GLY A 36 6.86 9.47 -3.60
N GLN A 37 7.98 8.73 -3.53
CA GLN A 37 9.04 8.83 -4.53
C GLN A 37 8.59 8.37 -5.91
N LEU A 38 7.78 7.30 -5.99
CA LEU A 38 7.18 6.85 -7.24
C LEU A 38 6.28 7.95 -7.84
N ALA A 39 5.42 8.57 -7.01
CA ALA A 39 4.53 9.64 -7.47
C ALA A 39 5.31 10.87 -7.96
N ASP A 40 6.35 11.29 -7.25
CA ASP A 40 7.18 12.44 -7.61
C ASP A 40 7.91 12.25 -8.95
N ALA A 41 8.32 11.02 -9.26
CA ALA A 41 9.04 10.67 -10.48
C ALA A 41 8.17 10.61 -11.76
N VAL A 42 6.86 10.94 -11.70
CA VAL A 42 5.92 10.84 -12.84
C VAL A 42 6.38 11.62 -14.08
N ASN A 43 7.05 12.75 -13.90
CA ASN A 43 7.51 13.61 -15.00
C ASN A 43 8.99 13.40 -15.36
N GLU A 44 9.67 12.42 -14.74
CA GLU A 44 11.10 12.15 -14.95
C GLU A 44 11.37 11.11 -16.04
N ASN A 45 10.31 10.55 -16.65
CA ASN A 45 10.38 9.48 -17.66
C ASN A 45 11.14 8.22 -17.15
N ILE A 46 11.08 7.95 -15.85
CA ILE A 46 11.68 6.75 -15.21
C ILE A 46 10.77 5.54 -15.37
N TRP A 47 9.45 5.76 -15.40
CA TRP A 47 8.43 4.74 -15.54
C TRP A 47 7.25 5.21 -16.41
N ASP A 48 6.57 4.28 -17.05
CA ASP A 48 5.38 4.54 -17.88
C ASP A 48 4.07 4.35 -17.11
N ILE A 49 4.02 3.30 -16.27
CA ILE A 49 2.91 2.98 -15.36
C ILE A 49 3.46 2.73 -13.96
N GLY A 50 2.71 3.13 -12.93
CA GLY A 50 3.09 2.93 -11.53
C GLY A 50 2.02 2.17 -10.75
N ASN A 51 2.39 1.05 -10.12
CA ASN A 51 1.48 0.37 -9.18
C ASN A 51 1.51 1.11 -7.85
N ILE A 52 0.51 1.94 -7.60
CA ILE A 52 0.43 2.85 -6.46
C ILE A 52 -1.01 3.03 -6.01
N ALA A 53 -1.22 3.27 -4.72
CA ALA A 53 -2.54 3.58 -4.19
C ALA A 53 -3.11 4.88 -4.76
N PHE A 54 -4.39 4.87 -5.09
CA PHE A 54 -5.13 6.10 -5.36
C PHE A 54 -5.21 6.97 -4.10
N GLU A 55 -4.79 8.23 -4.21
CA GLU A 55 -4.95 9.27 -3.21
C GLU A 55 -5.24 10.60 -3.88
N ALA A 56 -6.06 11.45 -3.24
CA ALA A 56 -6.46 12.75 -3.80
C ALA A 56 -5.26 13.67 -4.09
N GLU A 57 -4.23 13.65 -3.24
CA GLU A 57 -2.99 14.38 -3.47
C GLU A 57 -2.30 13.92 -4.76
N ARG A 58 -2.16 12.61 -4.95
CA ARG A 58 -1.53 12.02 -6.14
C ARG A 58 -2.33 12.25 -7.42
N ALA A 59 -3.67 12.31 -7.31
CA ALA A 59 -4.56 12.59 -8.44
C ALA A 59 -4.40 14.00 -9.02
N GLN A 60 -3.61 14.86 -8.42
CA GLN A 60 -3.23 16.15 -9.00
C GLN A 60 -2.26 15.99 -10.18
N THR A 61 -1.41 14.95 -10.17
CA THR A 61 -0.36 14.70 -11.17
C THR A 61 -0.51 13.37 -11.90
N LEU A 62 -1.29 12.45 -11.35
CA LEU A 62 -1.55 11.11 -11.89
C LEU A 62 -3.02 10.93 -12.25
N ASP A 63 -3.29 10.17 -13.30
CA ASP A 63 -4.56 9.51 -13.54
C ASP A 63 -4.46 8.05 -13.11
N PHE A 64 -5.58 7.42 -12.71
CA PHE A 64 -5.59 6.09 -12.11
C PHE A 64 -6.58 5.16 -12.79
N SER A 65 -6.23 3.88 -12.84
CA SER A 65 -7.21 2.82 -13.10
C SER A 65 -8.17 2.65 -11.92
N ASN A 66 -9.24 1.89 -12.12
CA ASN A 66 -9.96 1.27 -11.02
C ASN A 66 -8.97 0.49 -10.12
N PRO A 67 -9.22 0.41 -8.80
CA PRO A 67 -8.38 -0.39 -7.93
C PRO A 67 -8.52 -1.89 -8.26
N TYR A 68 -7.40 -2.62 -8.22
CA TYR A 68 -7.39 -4.06 -8.42
C TYR A 68 -7.31 -4.85 -7.11
N VAL A 69 -6.89 -4.21 -6.02
CA VAL A 69 -6.79 -4.79 -4.68
C VAL A 69 -7.07 -3.72 -3.64
N LEU A 70 -7.72 -4.12 -2.55
CA LEU A 70 -7.86 -3.35 -1.32
C LEU A 70 -6.94 -3.93 -0.25
N ILE A 71 -6.15 -3.07 0.41
CA ILE A 71 -5.22 -3.48 1.46
C ILE A 71 -5.60 -2.77 2.74
N GLU A 72 -6.01 -3.50 3.76
CA GLU A 72 -6.30 -2.94 5.07
C GLU A 72 -5.05 -2.30 5.69
N ALA A 73 -5.22 -1.14 6.31
CA ALA A 73 -4.23 -0.50 7.15
C ALA A 73 -4.71 -0.48 8.60
N ASN A 74 -3.88 -1.00 9.48
CA ASN A 74 -4.22 -1.22 10.88
C ASN A 74 -3.12 -0.63 11.79
N PHE A 75 -3.43 -0.58 13.09
CA PHE A 75 -2.49 -0.20 14.14
C PHE A 75 -1.94 -1.43 14.84
N LEU A 76 -0.61 -1.51 14.94
CA LEU A 76 0.12 -2.48 15.74
C LEU A 76 0.70 -1.78 16.97
N PHE A 77 0.60 -2.39 18.14
CA PHE A 77 1.09 -1.85 19.40
C PHE A 77 1.53 -2.98 20.34
N ARG A 78 2.23 -2.64 21.41
CA ARG A 78 2.65 -3.61 22.43
C ARG A 78 1.49 -3.97 23.34
N GLN A 79 1.48 -5.19 23.86
CA GLN A 79 0.37 -5.74 24.68
C GLN A 79 0.14 -4.98 26.01
N ASP A 80 1.11 -4.20 26.48
CA ASP A 80 1.02 -3.37 27.68
C ASP A 80 0.29 -2.02 27.44
N GLU A 81 0.00 -1.67 26.19
CA GLU A 81 -0.82 -0.53 25.83
C GLU A 81 -2.32 -0.87 25.89
N ASP A 82 -3.15 0.11 26.23
CA ASP A 82 -4.59 -0.07 26.51
C ASP A 82 -5.52 0.27 25.33
N PHE A 83 -5.03 0.20 24.09
CA PHE A 83 -5.85 0.47 22.91
C PHE A 83 -6.83 -0.66 22.60
N VAL A 84 -8.10 -0.31 22.41
CA VAL A 84 -9.19 -1.24 22.07
C VAL A 84 -9.80 -0.90 20.70
N SER A 85 -9.82 0.38 20.35
CA SER A 85 -10.38 0.91 19.11
C SER A 85 -9.42 1.87 18.42
N ASN A 86 -9.72 2.20 17.16
CA ASN A 86 -8.95 3.20 16.41
C ASN A 86 -8.99 4.59 17.07
N ASP A 87 -10.12 4.95 17.69
CA ASP A 87 -10.29 6.23 18.39
C ASP A 87 -9.37 6.36 19.61
N ASP A 88 -9.02 5.23 20.24
CA ASP A 88 -8.10 5.21 21.38
C ASP A 88 -6.68 5.61 21.00
N VAL A 89 -6.31 5.47 19.73
CA VAL A 89 -4.98 5.81 19.22
C VAL A 89 -4.82 7.32 19.01
N ASP A 90 -5.92 8.09 18.79
CA ASP A 90 -5.84 9.54 18.64
C ASP A 90 -5.83 10.27 20.00
N ARG A 91 -4.78 10.07 20.80
CA ARG A 91 -4.55 10.73 22.11
C ARG A 91 -3.27 11.56 22.06
N GLU A 92 -3.19 12.69 22.81
CA GLU A 92 -2.04 13.60 22.82
C GLU A 92 -0.70 12.95 23.16
N ALA A 93 -0.67 11.94 24.03
CA ALA A 93 0.55 11.24 24.43
C ALA A 93 0.98 10.14 23.44
N VAL A 94 0.17 9.83 22.42
CA VAL A 94 0.43 8.73 21.50
C VAL A 94 1.28 9.22 20.32
N ARG A 95 2.36 8.47 20.05
CA ARG A 95 3.24 8.66 18.90
C ARG A 95 3.06 7.49 17.94
N ILE A 96 2.74 7.79 16.68
CA ILE A 96 2.41 6.81 15.64
C ILE A 96 3.49 6.87 14.56
N ALA A 97 4.28 5.79 14.38
CA ALA A 97 5.19 5.69 13.24
C ALA A 97 4.44 5.36 11.96
N VAL A 98 4.78 6.06 10.89
CA VAL A 98 4.28 5.82 9.53
C VAL A 98 5.41 5.95 8.50
N SER A 99 5.28 5.27 7.37
CA SER A 99 6.10 5.60 6.20
C SER A 99 5.60 6.91 5.58
N GLU A 100 6.49 7.88 5.45
CA GLU A 100 6.16 9.22 4.93
C GLU A 100 5.47 9.15 3.57
N ARG A 101 4.37 9.91 3.42
CA ARG A 101 3.54 9.99 2.20
C ARG A 101 3.03 8.63 1.70
N SER A 102 2.90 7.65 2.60
CA SER A 102 2.08 6.46 2.32
C SER A 102 0.59 6.82 2.30
N ALA A 103 -0.26 5.97 1.70
CA ALA A 103 -1.70 6.19 1.70
C ALA A 103 -2.28 6.30 3.13
N TYR A 104 -1.77 5.51 4.05
CA TYR A 104 -2.19 5.54 5.45
C TYR A 104 -1.63 6.75 6.23
N ASP A 105 -0.45 7.30 5.87
CA ASP A 105 0.03 8.57 6.41
C ASP A 105 -0.86 9.73 5.97
N LEU A 106 -1.23 9.80 4.67
CA LEU A 106 -2.12 10.83 4.14
C LEU A 106 -3.49 10.76 4.84
N TRP A 107 -4.06 9.56 4.98
CA TRP A 107 -5.32 9.37 5.67
C TRP A 107 -5.25 9.82 7.15
N LEU A 108 -4.21 9.43 7.88
CA LEU A 108 -4.02 9.83 9.28
C LEU A 108 -3.85 11.34 9.42
N THR A 109 -3.16 11.98 8.49
CA THR A 109 -2.99 13.45 8.47
C THR A 109 -4.32 14.19 8.40
N ASP A 110 -5.27 13.66 7.61
CA ASP A 110 -6.57 14.27 7.44
C ASP A 110 -7.53 13.98 8.62
N ASN A 111 -7.39 12.84 9.26
CA ASN A 111 -8.38 12.32 10.20
C ASN A 111 -7.97 12.44 11.68
N PHE A 112 -6.69 12.32 12.03
CA PHE A 112 -6.21 12.38 13.39
C PHE A 112 -5.87 13.83 13.81
N LYS A 113 -6.16 14.17 15.07
CA LYS A 113 -6.04 15.56 15.56
C LYS A 113 -5.15 15.70 16.79
N ARG A 114 -4.95 14.64 17.57
CA ARG A 114 -4.29 14.67 18.88
C ARG A 114 -2.99 13.90 18.92
N ALA A 115 -2.95 12.72 18.31
CA ALA A 115 -1.76 11.89 18.27
C ALA A 115 -0.66 12.52 17.40
N GLN A 116 0.59 12.29 17.77
CA GLN A 116 1.74 12.73 16.99
C GLN A 116 2.08 11.72 15.91
N ILE A 117 1.90 12.09 14.64
CA ILE A 117 2.34 11.29 13.50
C ILE A 117 3.84 11.49 13.29
N VAL A 118 4.61 10.41 13.43
CA VAL A 118 6.08 10.40 13.27
C VAL A 118 6.41 9.73 11.93
N ARG A 119 6.88 10.54 10.98
CA ARG A 119 7.15 10.10 9.61
C ARG A 119 8.56 9.56 9.46
N ALA A 120 8.66 8.33 8.97
CA ALA A 120 9.92 7.68 8.65
C ALA A 120 10.18 7.70 7.14
N PRO A 121 11.45 7.73 6.69
CA PRO A 121 11.79 7.82 5.27
C PRO A 121 11.48 6.57 4.46
N SER A 122 11.13 5.45 5.11
CA SER A 122 10.74 4.19 4.45
C SER A 122 9.85 3.35 5.37
N ILE A 123 9.18 2.35 4.79
CA ILE A 123 8.41 1.34 5.57
C ILE A 123 9.34 0.66 6.59
N LYS A 124 10.53 0.22 6.15
CA LYS A 124 11.50 -0.43 7.04
C LYS A 124 11.93 0.47 8.20
N ALA A 125 12.11 1.77 7.95
CA ALA A 125 12.47 2.73 9.00
C ALA A 125 11.33 2.95 10.00
N ALA A 126 10.07 3.02 9.56
CA ALA A 126 8.91 3.12 10.45
C ALA A 126 8.79 1.91 11.38
N HIS A 127 8.93 0.70 10.85
CA HIS A 127 8.95 -0.54 11.63
C HIS A 127 10.10 -0.56 12.63
N LYS A 128 11.31 -0.16 12.21
CA LYS A 128 12.47 -0.06 13.09
C LYS A 128 12.20 0.86 14.29
N MET A 129 11.68 2.06 14.07
CA MET A 129 11.33 3.02 15.15
C MET A 129 10.36 2.41 16.18
N PHE A 130 9.39 1.62 15.73
CA PHE A 130 8.47 0.92 16.62
C PHE A 130 9.17 -0.16 17.45
N PHE A 131 10.01 -0.99 16.86
CA PHE A 131 10.74 -2.04 17.56
C PHE A 131 11.83 -1.49 18.49
N GLU A 132 12.40 -0.33 18.18
CA GLU A 132 13.34 0.39 19.08
C GLU A 132 12.61 1.19 20.17
N LYS A 133 11.28 1.09 20.27
CA LYS A 133 10.43 1.76 21.28
C LYS A 133 10.46 3.29 21.23
N GLU A 134 10.74 3.86 20.08
CA GLU A 134 10.71 5.31 19.87
C GLU A 134 9.28 5.86 19.77
N VAL A 135 8.30 4.99 19.47
CA VAL A 135 6.88 5.30 19.32
C VAL A 135 6.00 4.24 20.01
N ASN A 136 4.74 4.60 20.30
CA ASN A 136 3.76 3.70 20.92
C ASN A 136 3.13 2.75 19.92
N VAL A 137 2.82 3.27 18.71
CA VAL A 137 2.01 2.61 17.70
C VAL A 137 2.73 2.62 16.36
N LEU A 138 2.60 1.53 15.62
CA LEU A 138 2.98 1.44 14.21
C LEU A 138 1.71 1.37 13.36
N ALA A 139 1.53 2.32 12.44
CA ALA A 139 0.53 2.26 11.40
C ALA A 139 1.14 1.73 10.11
N SER A 140 0.61 0.63 9.59
CA SER A 140 1.10 0.01 8.35
C SER A 140 0.04 -0.88 7.71
N LEU A 141 0.37 -1.49 6.58
CA LEU A 141 -0.50 -2.44 5.89
C LEU A 141 -0.60 -3.75 6.69
N LYS A 142 -1.83 -4.24 6.88
CA LYS A 142 -2.13 -5.45 7.68
C LYS A 142 -1.24 -6.67 7.34
N PRO A 143 -1.00 -7.02 6.06
CA PRO A 143 -0.14 -8.17 5.74
C PRO A 143 1.24 -8.06 6.38
N LYS A 144 1.85 -6.87 6.36
CA LYS A 144 3.17 -6.64 6.95
C LYS A 144 3.13 -6.66 8.48
N LEU A 145 2.08 -6.12 9.08
CA LEU A 145 1.90 -6.16 10.54
C LEU A 145 1.73 -7.61 11.04
N LEU A 146 1.02 -8.45 10.29
CA LEU A 146 0.87 -9.88 10.63
C LEU A 146 2.21 -10.63 10.55
N GLU A 147 3.07 -10.34 9.57
CA GLU A 147 4.44 -10.88 9.51
C GLU A 147 5.25 -10.48 10.75
N ASP A 148 5.13 -9.22 11.17
CA ASP A 148 5.82 -8.72 12.37
C ASP A 148 5.33 -9.44 13.64
N MET A 149 4.02 -9.71 13.76
CA MET A 149 3.45 -10.44 14.90
C MET A 149 3.90 -11.92 14.94
N VAL A 150 4.17 -12.52 13.79
CA VAL A 150 4.77 -13.88 13.74
C VAL A 150 6.22 -13.85 14.22
N SER A 151 6.94 -12.77 13.96
CA SER A 151 8.37 -12.66 14.27
C SER A 151 8.68 -12.10 15.66
N HIS A 152 7.69 -11.46 16.30
CA HIS A 152 7.85 -10.78 17.59
C HIS A 152 6.65 -11.06 18.50
N GLU A 153 6.91 -11.54 19.71
CA GLU A 153 5.90 -11.75 20.74
C GLU A 153 5.48 -10.44 21.42
N GLY A 154 4.34 -10.47 22.12
CA GLY A 154 3.88 -9.35 22.93
C GLY A 154 3.31 -8.17 22.12
N LEU A 155 2.85 -8.42 20.91
CA LEU A 155 2.21 -7.45 20.04
C LEU A 155 0.70 -7.69 19.94
N ARG A 156 -0.05 -6.63 19.74
CA ARG A 156 -1.49 -6.63 19.47
C ARG A 156 -1.81 -5.76 18.27
N LEU A 157 -2.84 -6.17 17.54
CA LEU A 157 -3.39 -5.44 16.40
C LEU A 157 -4.82 -5.01 16.73
N ILE A 158 -5.23 -3.79 16.37
CA ILE A 158 -6.65 -3.44 16.32
C ILE A 158 -7.23 -4.09 15.06
N GLU A 159 -8.16 -5.04 15.23
CA GLU A 159 -8.72 -5.84 14.12
C GLU A 159 -9.46 -4.99 13.09
N MET A 160 -10.19 -3.95 13.54
CA MET A 160 -10.87 -3.02 12.64
C MET A 160 -9.81 -2.15 11.94
N PRO A 161 -9.71 -2.21 10.60
CA PRO A 161 -8.80 -1.32 9.87
C PRO A 161 -9.25 0.14 10.05
N PHE A 162 -8.30 1.05 10.18
CA PHE A 162 -8.65 2.47 10.19
C PHE A 162 -8.88 3.02 8.76
N THR A 163 -8.30 2.38 7.76
CA THR A 163 -8.56 2.67 6.34
C THR A 163 -8.24 1.45 5.46
N ALA A 164 -8.71 1.49 4.22
CA ALA A 164 -8.35 0.52 3.19
C ALA A 164 -7.67 1.22 2.00
N VAL A 165 -6.46 0.82 1.70
CA VAL A 165 -5.65 1.34 0.61
C VAL A 165 -6.15 0.76 -0.72
N LYS A 166 -6.54 1.64 -1.65
CA LYS A 166 -7.04 1.29 -2.99
C LYS A 166 -5.87 1.19 -3.97
N GLN A 167 -5.28 0.00 -4.09
CA GLN A 167 -4.14 -0.23 -4.97
C GLN A 167 -4.58 -0.21 -6.43
N SER A 168 -3.99 0.67 -7.22
CA SER A 168 -4.36 0.98 -8.62
C SER A 168 -3.12 1.04 -9.52
N VAL A 169 -3.34 1.16 -10.82
CA VAL A 169 -2.29 1.51 -11.78
C VAL A 169 -2.40 3.01 -12.06
N GLY A 170 -1.36 3.76 -11.71
CA GLY A 170 -1.22 5.18 -12.01
C GLY A 170 -0.46 5.42 -13.31
N ILE A 171 -0.80 6.47 -14.02
CA ILE A 171 -0.10 6.98 -15.20
C ILE A 171 0.01 8.50 -15.10
N ALA A 172 0.91 9.10 -15.87
CA ALA A 172 0.98 10.55 -15.98
C ALA A 172 -0.36 11.12 -16.44
N LYS A 173 -0.79 12.23 -15.83
CA LYS A 173 -2.08 12.87 -16.06
C LYS A 173 -2.30 13.27 -17.53
N GLY A 174 -3.57 13.25 -17.96
CA GLY A 174 -3.98 13.71 -19.28
C GLY A 174 -3.96 12.65 -20.39
N LYS A 175 -4.03 11.36 -20.00
CA LYS A 175 -4.04 10.23 -20.96
C LYS A 175 -5.35 9.41 -20.84
N PRO A 176 -6.52 9.98 -21.20
CA PRO A 176 -7.83 9.34 -20.96
C PRO A 176 -8.00 7.99 -21.66
N GLU A 177 -7.42 7.81 -22.85
CA GLU A 177 -7.47 6.54 -23.58
C GLU A 177 -6.70 5.43 -22.87
N ALA A 178 -5.54 5.76 -22.29
CA ALA A 178 -4.76 4.80 -21.50
C ALA A 178 -5.49 4.44 -20.19
N VAL A 179 -6.15 5.41 -19.54
CA VAL A 179 -7.01 5.14 -18.36
C VAL A 179 -8.15 4.21 -18.74
N ALA A 180 -8.83 4.46 -19.86
CA ALA A 180 -9.93 3.62 -20.34
C ALA A 180 -9.44 2.18 -20.61
N PHE A 181 -8.29 2.02 -21.27
CA PHE A 181 -7.66 0.71 -21.47
C PHE A 181 -7.34 0.01 -20.15
N LEU A 182 -6.70 0.69 -19.20
CA LEU A 182 -6.38 0.13 -17.89
C LEU A 182 -7.63 -0.28 -17.12
N ASN A 183 -8.69 0.53 -17.14
CA ASN A 183 -9.95 0.23 -16.48
C ASN A 183 -10.61 -1.03 -17.07
N ALA A 184 -10.68 -1.14 -18.42
CA ALA A 184 -11.21 -2.31 -19.06
C ALA A 184 -10.41 -3.56 -18.69
N LEU A 185 -9.08 -3.48 -18.74
CA LEU A 185 -8.18 -4.58 -18.40
C LEU A 185 -8.34 -5.02 -16.94
N ILE A 186 -8.34 -4.09 -15.97
CA ILE A 186 -8.52 -4.41 -14.55
C ILE A 186 -9.88 -5.05 -14.30
N THR A 187 -10.94 -4.54 -14.94
CA THR A 187 -12.29 -5.13 -14.85
C THR A 187 -12.31 -6.55 -15.39
N ASP A 188 -11.69 -6.80 -16.53
CA ASP A 188 -11.60 -8.14 -17.12
C ASP A 188 -10.81 -9.09 -16.20
N LEU A 189 -9.66 -8.68 -15.69
CA LEU A 189 -8.84 -9.47 -14.76
C LEU A 189 -9.60 -9.84 -13.47
N ALA A 190 -10.41 -8.91 -12.94
CA ALA A 190 -11.23 -9.18 -11.77
C ALA A 190 -12.37 -10.16 -12.09
N ARG A 191 -13.10 -9.93 -13.18
CA ARG A 191 -14.23 -10.79 -13.64
C ARG A 191 -13.78 -12.20 -13.98
N ASP A 192 -12.63 -12.35 -14.64
CA ASP A 192 -12.12 -13.65 -15.09
C ASP A 192 -11.41 -14.41 -13.94
N GLY A 193 -11.38 -13.85 -12.73
CA GLY A 193 -10.79 -14.46 -11.53
C GLY A 193 -9.25 -14.47 -11.51
N TRP A 194 -8.60 -13.76 -12.45
CA TRP A 194 -7.14 -13.69 -12.50
C TRP A 194 -6.57 -13.05 -11.23
N VAL A 195 -7.16 -11.94 -10.76
CA VAL A 195 -6.73 -11.27 -9.51
C VAL A 195 -6.81 -12.24 -8.33
N ALA A 196 -7.94 -12.93 -8.16
CA ALA A 196 -8.11 -13.91 -7.08
C ALA A 196 -7.08 -15.07 -7.17
N THR A 197 -6.73 -15.47 -8.38
CA THR A 197 -5.71 -16.51 -8.61
C THR A 197 -4.32 -16.02 -8.22
N GLN A 198 -3.94 -14.79 -8.59
CA GLN A 198 -2.65 -14.21 -8.17
C GLN A 198 -2.58 -14.01 -6.66
N LEU A 199 -3.66 -13.57 -6.01
CA LEU A 199 -3.68 -13.45 -4.55
C LEU A 199 -3.44 -14.78 -3.84
N ARG A 200 -4.00 -15.89 -4.36
CA ARG A 200 -3.71 -17.25 -3.84
C ARG A 200 -2.28 -17.67 -4.14
N HIS A 201 -1.77 -17.39 -5.34
CA HIS A 201 -0.40 -17.73 -5.73
C HIS A 201 0.64 -17.10 -4.80
N HIS A 202 0.39 -15.86 -4.37
CA HIS A 202 1.27 -15.13 -3.46
C HIS A 202 0.93 -15.32 -1.96
N ASP A 203 0.01 -16.23 -1.62
CA ASP A 203 -0.42 -16.51 -0.23
C ASP A 203 -0.91 -15.27 0.54
N VAL A 204 -1.66 -14.41 -0.17
CA VAL A 204 -2.24 -13.18 0.39
C VAL A 204 -3.75 -13.07 0.19
N ALA A 205 -4.40 -14.13 -0.25
CA ALA A 205 -5.84 -14.11 -0.57
C ALA A 205 -6.73 -13.78 0.64
N GLU A 206 -6.32 -14.16 1.86
CA GLU A 206 -7.04 -13.86 3.09
C GLU A 206 -6.61 -12.53 3.74
N LYS A 207 -5.58 -11.90 3.20
CA LYS A 207 -5.00 -10.66 3.73
C LYS A 207 -5.37 -9.43 2.90
N LEU A 208 -5.86 -9.63 1.68
CA LEU A 208 -6.19 -8.57 0.72
C LEU A 208 -7.61 -8.74 0.18
N GLY A 209 -8.32 -7.62 0.04
CA GLY A 209 -9.66 -7.58 -0.54
C GLY A 209 -9.63 -7.37 -2.06
N ILE A 210 -10.61 -7.92 -2.75
CA ILE A 210 -10.88 -7.60 -4.16
C ILE A 210 -12.01 -6.56 -4.17
N PRO A 211 -11.84 -5.39 -4.83
CA PRO A 211 -12.90 -4.41 -4.94
C PRO A 211 -14.14 -5.00 -5.61
N ALA A 212 -15.33 -4.55 -5.20
CA ALA A 212 -16.55 -4.81 -5.96
C ALA A 212 -16.44 -4.11 -7.34
N LEU A 213 -16.83 -4.81 -8.38
CA LEU A 213 -16.87 -4.30 -9.76
C LEU A 213 -18.02 -3.31 -9.97
#